data_054db4b27ef73061fa622e91bff361e7
#
_entry.id   054db4b27ef73061fa622e91bff361e7
#
_cell.length_a   1.000
_cell.length_b   1.000
_cell.length_c   1.000
_cell.angle_alpha   90.00
_cell.angle_beta   90.00
_cell.angle_gamma   90.00
#
_symmetry.space_group_name_H-M   'P 1'
#
loop_
_entity.id
_entity.type
_entity.pdbx_description
1 polymer ?
#
loop_
_entity_poly.entity_id
_entity_poly.type
_entity_poly.pdbx_seq_one_letter_code
_entity_poly.pdbx_strand_id
1 'polypeptide(L)'
;AAYLARKNVKVLLLEKNDKTGGLLGSFEKDGFFFDSGPRALVNSGIIKPILNDLGIEWEYYENKITLGIEDHLLEINSLADLKNYQRLLAELYPENVKDIAKIVDYIRQLSEYTRILYEFDNPNFSNQMNDKSYIFKRLLPWMIKFLHAIKKLNDFNVPMEDFLSRLTSNQSLIDIITQHFFRQTPTYFALGYFHVYMDYFYPKGGTGSLNDLLREKIIESGGEIRLDAQINEVIPSERRISDSQGNNY
;
A
#
# COMPACT_ATOMS: atom_id res chain seq x y z
N ALA A 1 1.74 9.31 -17.37
CA ALA A 1 2.25 10.54 -17.97
C ALA A 1 3.79 10.57 -17.96
N ALA A 2 4.46 10.50 -16.80
CA ALA A 2 5.93 10.57 -16.70
C ALA A 2 6.68 9.57 -17.61
N TYR A 3 6.26 8.32 -17.64
CA TYR A 3 6.86 7.30 -18.51
C TYR A 3 6.71 7.58 -20.00
N LEU A 4 5.56 8.12 -20.41
CA LEU A 4 5.32 8.49 -21.81
C LEU A 4 6.16 9.71 -22.19
N ALA A 5 6.18 10.74 -21.34
CA ALA A 5 6.98 11.95 -21.58
C ALA A 5 8.48 11.62 -21.69
N ARG A 6 9.02 10.78 -20.79
CA ARG A 6 10.42 10.30 -20.85
C ARG A 6 10.76 9.57 -22.16
N LYS A 7 9.76 8.97 -22.81
CA LYS A 7 9.91 8.30 -24.14
C LYS A 7 9.67 9.26 -25.31
N ASN A 8 9.71 10.57 -25.10
CA ASN A 8 9.45 11.61 -26.08
C ASN A 8 8.06 11.52 -26.74
N VAL A 9 7.09 10.92 -26.05
CA VAL A 9 5.69 10.98 -26.46
C VAL A 9 5.13 12.33 -26.01
N LYS A 10 4.41 13.03 -26.89
CA LYS A 10 3.68 14.25 -26.51
C LYS A 10 2.59 13.88 -25.50
N VAL A 11 2.69 14.42 -24.30
CA VAL A 11 1.77 14.15 -23.19
C VAL A 11 1.11 15.43 -22.77
N LEU A 12 -0.23 15.40 -22.68
CA LEU A 12 -1.03 16.40 -22.02
C LEU A 12 -1.80 15.72 -20.88
N LEU A 13 -1.61 16.15 -19.65
CA LEU A 13 -2.35 15.74 -18.48
C LEU A 13 -3.35 16.83 -18.11
N LEU A 14 -4.62 16.47 -18.03
CA LEU A 14 -5.72 17.37 -17.69
C LEU A 14 -6.23 17.01 -16.29
N GLU A 15 -6.28 17.99 -15.40
CA GLU A 15 -6.76 17.85 -14.03
C GLU A 15 -7.88 18.86 -13.77
N LYS A 16 -8.99 18.41 -13.15
CA LYS A 16 -10.13 19.27 -12.87
C LYS A 16 -9.92 20.27 -11.73
N ASN A 17 -9.02 19.94 -10.81
CA ASN A 17 -8.71 20.77 -9.65
C ASN A 17 -7.53 21.71 -9.94
N ASP A 18 -7.30 22.63 -9.03
CA ASP A 18 -6.15 23.55 -9.02
C ASP A 18 -4.82 22.86 -8.65
N LYS A 19 -4.87 21.57 -8.27
CA LYS A 19 -3.71 20.73 -7.93
C LYS A 19 -3.87 19.33 -8.47
N THR A 20 -2.74 18.74 -8.90
CA THR A 20 -2.67 17.34 -9.26
C THR A 20 -2.65 16.42 -8.02
N GLY A 21 -2.89 15.11 -8.20
CA GLY A 21 -2.68 14.08 -7.16
C GLY A 21 -3.95 13.44 -6.64
N GLY A 22 -5.09 14.08 -6.75
CA GLY A 22 -6.36 13.55 -6.27
C GLY A 22 -6.29 13.17 -4.78
N LEU A 23 -6.53 11.90 -4.45
CA LEU A 23 -6.46 11.40 -3.07
C LEU A 23 -5.03 11.37 -2.51
N LEU A 24 -4.00 11.38 -3.35
CA LEU A 24 -2.60 11.49 -2.94
C LEU A 24 -2.20 12.96 -2.89
N GLY A 25 -2.94 13.76 -2.17
CA GLY A 25 -2.72 15.18 -1.99
C GLY A 25 -2.43 15.54 -0.54
N SER A 26 -2.00 16.77 -0.33
CA SER A 26 -1.87 17.36 0.99
C SER A 26 -2.48 18.75 0.99
N PHE A 27 -2.97 19.21 2.13
CA PHE A 27 -3.57 20.53 2.30
C PHE A 27 -3.16 21.14 3.64
N GLU A 28 -3.21 22.46 3.70
CA GLU A 28 -2.98 23.21 4.93
C GLU A 28 -4.31 23.74 5.46
N LYS A 29 -4.51 23.64 6.76
CA LYS A 29 -5.65 24.22 7.46
C LYS A 29 -5.21 24.72 8.83
N ASP A 30 -5.50 25.97 9.12
CA ASP A 30 -5.23 26.63 10.41
C ASP A 30 -3.75 26.55 10.84
N GLY A 31 -2.82 26.58 9.86
CA GLY A 31 -1.38 26.46 10.08
C GLY A 31 -0.89 25.01 10.27
N PHE A 32 -1.77 24.01 10.12
CA PHE A 32 -1.43 22.60 10.19
C PHE A 32 -1.49 21.96 8.81
N PHE A 33 -0.57 21.04 8.57
CA PHE A 33 -0.47 20.30 7.33
C PHE A 33 -1.10 18.92 7.46
N PHE A 34 -1.94 18.54 6.51
CA PHE A 34 -2.69 17.27 6.51
C PHE A 34 -2.57 16.58 5.16
N ASP A 35 -2.55 15.25 5.19
CA ASP A 35 -2.74 14.43 3.99
C ASP A 35 -4.22 14.24 3.67
N SER A 36 -4.58 14.31 2.39
CA SER A 36 -5.97 14.19 1.92
C SER A 36 -6.49 12.74 1.90
N GLY A 37 -5.60 11.75 1.90
CA GLY A 37 -5.92 10.35 1.74
C GLY A 37 -4.97 9.43 2.50
N PRO A 38 -4.12 8.64 1.81
CA PRO A 38 -3.20 7.71 2.46
C PRO A 38 -2.26 8.43 3.43
N ARG A 39 -2.06 7.86 4.62
CA ARG A 39 -1.17 8.41 5.65
C ARG A 39 0.13 7.63 5.80
N ALA A 40 0.26 6.55 5.05
CA ALA A 40 1.44 5.72 4.98
C ALA A 40 1.47 5.00 3.65
N LEU A 41 2.65 4.68 3.19
CA LEU A 41 2.88 3.91 1.98
C LEU A 41 3.50 2.57 2.35
N VAL A 42 3.12 1.54 1.63
CA VAL A 42 3.65 0.18 1.80
C VAL A 42 4.79 -0.04 0.82
N ASN A 43 5.86 -0.66 1.29
CA ASN A 43 6.93 -1.12 0.42
C ASN A 43 6.49 -2.36 -0.37
N SER A 44 5.65 -2.14 -1.37
CA SER A 44 5.07 -3.21 -2.20
C SER A 44 5.95 -3.60 -3.41
N GLY A 45 7.20 -3.14 -3.47
CA GLY A 45 8.07 -3.35 -4.63
C GLY A 45 7.62 -2.60 -5.90
N ILE A 46 6.80 -1.56 -5.76
CA ILE A 46 6.26 -0.78 -6.89
C ILE A 46 6.71 0.67 -6.80
N ILE A 47 6.41 1.38 -5.71
CA ILE A 47 6.61 2.84 -5.63
C ILE A 47 8.10 3.19 -5.70
N LYS A 48 8.93 2.58 -4.85
CA LYS A 48 10.37 2.82 -4.83
C LYS A 48 11.04 2.49 -6.18
N PRO A 49 10.78 1.32 -6.81
CA PRO A 49 11.29 1.02 -8.13
C PRO A 49 10.85 1.99 -9.22
N ILE A 50 9.58 2.44 -9.21
CA ILE A 50 9.08 3.43 -10.18
C ILE A 50 9.84 4.75 -10.06
N LEU A 51 10.00 5.28 -8.84
CA LEU A 51 10.70 6.54 -8.61
C LEU A 51 12.16 6.42 -9.03
N ASN A 52 12.83 5.34 -8.63
CA ASN A 52 14.22 5.06 -9.02
C ASN A 52 14.38 4.96 -10.55
N ASP A 53 13.49 4.22 -11.23
CA ASP A 53 13.54 4.07 -12.69
C ASP A 53 13.28 5.40 -13.41
N LEU A 54 12.43 6.27 -12.85
CA LEU A 54 12.22 7.63 -13.36
C LEU A 54 13.37 8.60 -13.02
N GLY A 55 14.35 8.19 -12.20
CA GLY A 55 15.43 9.04 -11.73
C GLY A 55 14.94 10.13 -10.78
N ILE A 56 13.94 9.83 -9.97
CA ILE A 56 13.38 10.72 -8.96
C ILE A 56 14.02 10.40 -7.63
N GLU A 57 14.80 11.34 -7.09
CA GLU A 57 15.30 11.29 -5.72
C GLU A 57 14.23 11.79 -4.76
N TRP A 58 14.04 11.08 -3.64
CA TRP A 58 13.06 11.42 -2.64
C TRP A 58 13.49 10.93 -1.26
N GLU A 59 13.00 11.62 -0.23
CA GLU A 59 13.27 11.27 1.16
C GLU A 59 12.00 10.74 1.83
N TYR A 60 12.16 9.79 2.73
CA TYR A 60 11.07 9.22 3.51
C TYR A 60 11.54 8.80 4.89
N TYR A 61 10.58 8.69 5.80
CA TYR A 61 10.77 8.16 7.15
C TYR A 61 10.16 6.76 7.24
N GLU A 62 10.76 5.89 8.05
CA GLU A 62 10.07 4.68 8.51
C GLU A 62 8.87 5.10 9.36
N ASN A 63 7.72 4.55 9.07
CA ASN A 63 6.48 4.89 9.77
C ASN A 63 6.07 3.73 10.69
N LYS A 64 6.52 3.80 11.92
CA LYS A 64 6.18 2.79 12.95
C LYS A 64 4.73 2.88 13.34
N ILE A 65 4.10 1.71 13.54
CA ILE A 65 2.70 1.59 13.92
C ILE A 65 2.59 1.31 15.42
N THR A 66 1.78 2.12 16.09
CA THR A 66 1.37 1.89 17.47
C THR A 66 -0.09 1.46 17.48
N LEU A 67 -0.37 0.30 18.06
CA LEU A 67 -1.72 -0.16 18.34
C LEU A 67 -2.16 0.33 19.72
N GLY A 68 -3.29 1.02 19.77
CA GLY A 68 -3.97 1.40 21.00
C GLY A 68 -5.12 0.44 21.28
N ILE A 69 -5.10 -0.23 22.43
CA ILE A 69 -6.18 -1.10 22.89
C ILE A 69 -6.48 -0.69 24.34
N GLU A 70 -7.65 -0.09 24.55
CA GLU A 70 -8.00 0.55 25.82
C GLU A 70 -6.89 1.53 26.27
N ASP A 71 -6.34 1.38 27.46
CA ASP A 71 -5.27 2.23 28.01
C ASP A 71 -3.86 1.72 27.64
N HIS A 72 -3.75 0.69 26.81
CA HIS A 72 -2.48 0.08 26.40
C HIS A 72 -2.03 0.56 25.03
N LEU A 73 -0.74 0.92 24.92
CA LEU A 73 -0.09 1.25 23.67
C LEU A 73 0.96 0.18 23.35
N LEU A 74 0.90 -0.37 22.16
CA LEU A 74 1.81 -1.42 21.70
C LEU A 74 2.42 -1.06 20.35
N GLU A 75 3.74 -1.00 20.28
CA GLU A 75 4.46 -0.87 19.02
C GLU A 75 4.67 -2.25 18.39
N ILE A 76 4.39 -2.36 17.09
CA ILE A 76 4.68 -3.56 16.30
C ILE A 76 5.71 -3.19 15.22
N ASN A 77 6.95 -3.50 15.49
CA ASN A 77 8.09 -3.22 14.61
C ASN A 77 8.65 -4.49 13.96
N SER A 78 8.29 -5.66 14.50
CA SER A 78 8.77 -6.96 14.03
C SER A 78 7.80 -8.09 14.38
N LEU A 79 7.94 -9.25 13.73
CA LEU A 79 7.18 -10.46 14.12
C LEU A 79 7.45 -10.92 15.55
N ALA A 80 8.57 -10.51 16.16
CA ALA A 80 8.85 -10.81 17.56
C ALA A 80 7.88 -10.08 18.51
N ASP A 81 7.40 -8.91 18.12
CA ASP A 81 6.49 -8.08 18.92
C ASP A 81 5.08 -8.68 18.99
N LEU A 82 4.74 -9.64 18.12
CA LEU A 82 3.51 -10.42 18.24
C LEU A 82 3.38 -11.14 19.58
N LYS A 83 4.48 -11.42 20.28
CA LYS A 83 4.46 -11.91 21.66
C LYS A 83 3.86 -10.91 22.63
N ASN A 84 4.14 -9.64 22.43
CA ASN A 84 3.60 -8.55 23.24
C ASN A 84 2.10 -8.37 22.95
N TYR A 85 1.71 -8.44 21.67
CA TYR A 85 0.31 -8.44 21.26
C TYR A 85 -0.46 -9.61 21.85
N GLN A 86 0.11 -10.83 21.79
CA GLN A 86 -0.46 -12.02 22.40
C GLN A 86 -0.66 -11.85 23.91
N ARG A 87 0.35 -11.30 24.62
CA ARG A 87 0.30 -11.06 26.06
C ARG A 87 -0.80 -10.08 26.41
N LEU A 88 -0.86 -8.96 25.70
CA LEU A 88 -1.88 -7.93 25.90
C LEU A 88 -3.30 -8.50 25.73
N LEU A 89 -3.55 -9.24 24.65
CA LEU A 89 -4.84 -9.89 24.45
C LEU A 89 -5.15 -10.92 25.55
N ALA A 90 -4.15 -11.68 26.03
CA ALA A 90 -4.33 -12.65 27.12
C ALA A 90 -4.61 -11.98 28.48
N GLU A 91 -4.10 -10.79 28.72
CA GLU A 91 -4.44 -9.98 29.90
C GLU A 91 -5.88 -9.46 29.85
N LEU A 92 -6.33 -9.02 28.66
CA LEU A 92 -7.70 -8.53 28.46
C LEU A 92 -8.73 -9.67 28.40
N TYR A 93 -8.34 -10.83 27.89
CA TYR A 93 -9.21 -12.00 27.70
C TYR A 93 -8.59 -13.28 28.32
N PRO A 94 -8.46 -13.36 29.65
CA PRO A 94 -7.76 -14.47 30.31
C PRO A 94 -8.39 -15.84 30.08
N GLU A 95 -9.69 -15.90 29.78
CA GLU A 95 -10.39 -17.16 29.50
C GLU A 95 -10.08 -17.70 28.09
N ASN A 96 -9.54 -16.85 27.19
CA ASN A 96 -9.30 -17.17 25.78
C ASN A 96 -7.81 -17.34 25.42
N VAL A 97 -6.93 -17.55 26.39
CA VAL A 97 -5.47 -17.63 26.17
C VAL A 97 -5.09 -18.65 25.08
N LYS A 98 -5.77 -19.80 25.04
CA LYS A 98 -5.50 -20.84 24.04
C LYS A 98 -5.97 -20.43 22.63
N ASP A 99 -7.09 -19.71 22.54
CA ASP A 99 -7.62 -19.23 21.26
C ASP A 99 -6.73 -18.11 20.73
N ILE A 100 -6.32 -17.18 21.60
CA ILE A 100 -5.39 -16.10 21.30
C ILE A 100 -4.06 -16.65 20.77
N ALA A 101 -3.51 -17.68 21.40
CA ALA A 101 -2.28 -18.30 20.93
C ALA A 101 -2.41 -18.83 19.49
N LYS A 102 -3.53 -19.53 19.18
CA LYS A 102 -3.81 -20.00 17.81
C LYS A 102 -3.96 -18.84 16.82
N ILE A 103 -4.70 -17.79 17.20
CA ILE A 103 -4.91 -16.61 16.34
C ILE A 103 -3.57 -15.95 16.03
N VAL A 104 -2.71 -15.75 17.02
CA VAL A 104 -1.39 -15.14 16.82
C VAL A 104 -0.48 -16.03 15.96
N ASP A 105 -0.58 -17.35 16.07
CA ASP A 105 0.14 -18.27 15.19
C ASP A 105 -0.32 -18.15 13.74
N TYR A 106 -1.62 -17.97 13.48
CA TYR A 106 -2.12 -17.65 12.14
C TYR A 106 -1.66 -16.29 11.65
N ILE A 107 -1.66 -15.26 12.50
CA ILE A 107 -1.09 -13.93 12.14
C ILE A 107 0.36 -14.09 11.69
N ARG A 108 1.19 -14.83 12.46
CA ARG A 108 2.60 -15.07 12.11
C ARG A 108 2.73 -15.82 10.79
N GLN A 109 1.97 -16.90 10.61
CA GLN A 109 2.00 -17.69 9.38
C GLN A 109 1.60 -16.89 8.14
N LEU A 110 0.49 -16.14 8.23
CA LEU A 110 0.00 -15.35 7.11
C LEU A 110 0.89 -14.15 6.82
N SER A 111 1.48 -13.53 7.86
CA SER A 111 2.48 -12.47 7.70
C SER A 111 3.73 -12.96 6.95
N GLU A 112 4.19 -14.20 7.20
CA GLU A 112 5.32 -14.78 6.45
C GLU A 112 4.98 -15.01 4.99
N TYR A 113 3.77 -15.47 4.65
CA TYR A 113 3.35 -15.57 3.26
C TYR A 113 3.21 -14.20 2.59
N THR A 114 2.64 -13.23 3.31
CA THR A 114 2.52 -11.84 2.82
C THR A 114 3.90 -11.23 2.56
N ARG A 115 4.87 -11.45 3.45
CA ARG A 115 6.26 -11.02 3.26
C ARG A 115 6.83 -11.49 1.91
N ILE A 116 6.57 -12.74 1.51
CA ILE A 116 7.04 -13.27 0.23
C ILE A 116 6.45 -12.48 -0.96
N LEU A 117 5.20 -11.99 -0.84
CA LEU A 117 4.57 -11.20 -1.89
C LEU A 117 5.23 -9.83 -2.07
N TYR A 118 5.71 -9.24 -0.98
CA TYR A 118 6.25 -7.88 -0.95
C TYR A 118 7.79 -7.81 -0.95
N GLU A 119 8.51 -8.94 -0.74
CA GLU A 119 9.98 -8.92 -0.62
C GLU A 119 10.71 -8.65 -1.94
N PHE A 120 10.01 -8.62 -3.07
CA PHE A 120 10.63 -8.55 -4.37
C PHE A 120 10.13 -7.34 -5.16
N ASP A 121 11.06 -6.49 -5.56
CA ASP A 121 10.75 -5.35 -6.41
C ASP A 121 10.23 -5.81 -7.77
N ASN A 122 9.22 -5.11 -8.30
CA ASN A 122 8.64 -5.46 -9.59
C ASN A 122 9.71 -5.35 -10.70
N PRO A 123 10.07 -6.47 -11.32
CA PRO A 123 11.17 -6.53 -12.27
C PRO A 123 10.96 -5.68 -13.53
N ASN A 124 9.72 -5.29 -13.84
CA ASN A 124 9.43 -4.41 -14.97
C ASN A 124 9.99 -2.99 -14.80
N PHE A 125 10.29 -2.58 -13.55
CA PHE A 125 10.90 -1.28 -13.23
C PHE A 125 12.40 -1.39 -12.95
N SER A 126 13.00 -2.57 -13.23
CA SER A 126 14.44 -2.79 -13.12
C SER A 126 15.02 -3.18 -14.47
N ASN A 127 16.22 -2.69 -14.78
CA ASN A 127 16.92 -3.10 -16.00
C ASN A 127 17.52 -4.52 -15.92
N GLN A 128 17.14 -5.31 -14.90
CA GLN A 128 17.73 -6.62 -14.59
C GLN A 128 17.12 -7.79 -15.40
N MET A 129 16.00 -7.56 -16.11
CA MET A 129 15.34 -8.60 -16.91
C MET A 129 16.20 -9.14 -18.06
N ASN A 130 17.26 -8.42 -18.44
CA ASN A 130 18.23 -8.90 -19.45
C ASN A 130 19.39 -9.68 -18.82
N ASP A 131 19.52 -9.70 -17.49
CA ASP A 131 20.57 -10.44 -16.79
C ASP A 131 20.10 -11.88 -16.49
N LYS A 132 20.70 -12.85 -17.18
CA LYS A 132 20.43 -14.28 -16.96
C LYS A 132 20.73 -14.71 -15.51
N SER A 133 21.77 -14.16 -14.90
CA SER A 133 22.13 -14.48 -13.50
C SER A 133 21.02 -14.04 -12.54
N TYR A 134 20.48 -12.84 -12.73
CA TYR A 134 19.35 -12.35 -11.96
C TYR A 134 18.11 -13.24 -12.13
N ILE A 135 17.77 -13.60 -13.38
CA ILE A 135 16.62 -14.45 -13.67
C ILE A 135 16.73 -15.80 -12.95
N PHE A 136 17.86 -16.50 -13.14
CA PHE A 136 17.99 -17.86 -12.61
C PHE A 136 18.27 -17.93 -11.12
N LYS A 137 19.01 -16.95 -10.54
CA LYS A 137 19.43 -16.99 -9.14
C LYS A 137 18.50 -16.26 -8.20
N ARG A 138 17.68 -15.31 -8.69
CA ARG A 138 16.80 -14.49 -7.85
C ARG A 138 15.34 -14.61 -8.25
N LEU A 139 14.99 -14.29 -9.50
CA LEU A 139 13.60 -14.20 -9.94
C LEU A 139 12.91 -15.57 -9.93
N LEU A 140 13.48 -16.61 -10.54
CA LEU A 140 12.86 -17.94 -10.60
C LEU A 140 12.67 -18.59 -9.21
N PRO A 141 13.68 -18.59 -8.30
CA PRO A 141 13.49 -19.11 -6.96
C PRO A 141 12.41 -18.35 -6.17
N TRP A 142 12.34 -17.02 -6.33
CA TRP A 142 11.29 -16.22 -5.72
C TRP A 142 9.91 -16.55 -6.32
N MET A 143 9.77 -16.69 -7.64
CA MET A 143 8.51 -17.04 -8.30
C MET A 143 7.93 -18.37 -7.77
N ILE A 144 8.77 -19.37 -7.51
CA ILE A 144 8.31 -20.65 -6.93
C ILE A 144 7.73 -20.41 -5.53
N LYS A 145 8.43 -19.63 -4.68
CA LYS A 145 7.94 -19.27 -3.34
C LYS A 145 6.64 -18.45 -3.42
N PHE A 146 6.57 -17.50 -4.35
CA PHE A 146 5.43 -16.64 -4.58
C PHE A 146 4.18 -17.45 -4.96
N LEU A 147 4.30 -18.37 -5.92
CA LEU A 147 3.18 -19.25 -6.32
C LEU A 147 2.73 -20.14 -5.16
N HIS A 148 3.68 -20.66 -4.36
CA HIS A 148 3.34 -21.41 -3.16
C HIS A 148 2.62 -20.55 -2.11
N ALA A 149 3.10 -19.33 -1.86
CA ALA A 149 2.49 -18.40 -0.92
C ALA A 149 1.06 -18.02 -1.35
N ILE A 150 0.84 -17.68 -2.64
CA ILE A 150 -0.50 -17.40 -3.16
C ILE A 150 -1.44 -18.58 -2.95
N LYS A 151 -1.00 -19.80 -3.27
CA LYS A 151 -1.81 -20.99 -3.06
C LYS A 151 -2.21 -21.15 -1.60
N LYS A 152 -1.26 -20.94 -0.68
CA LYS A 152 -1.52 -21.02 0.77
C LYS A 152 -2.44 -19.90 1.28
N LEU A 153 -2.25 -18.66 0.80
CA LEU A 153 -3.12 -17.55 1.15
C LEU A 153 -4.56 -17.77 0.66
N ASN A 154 -4.73 -18.39 -0.51
CA ASN A 154 -6.05 -18.67 -1.05
C ASN A 154 -6.88 -19.63 -0.18
N ASP A 155 -6.24 -20.50 0.62
CA ASP A 155 -6.92 -21.35 1.60
C ASP A 155 -7.63 -20.52 2.70
N PHE A 156 -7.25 -19.26 2.86
CA PHE A 156 -7.80 -18.29 3.82
C PHE A 156 -8.63 -17.18 3.15
N ASN A 157 -9.16 -17.44 1.96
CA ASN A 157 -10.03 -16.50 1.24
C ASN A 157 -11.49 -16.62 1.74
N VAL A 158 -11.67 -16.42 3.04
CA VAL A 158 -12.96 -16.38 3.73
C VAL A 158 -13.00 -15.11 4.58
N PRO A 159 -14.18 -14.55 4.90
CA PRO A 159 -14.29 -13.41 5.81
C PRO A 159 -13.56 -13.67 7.13
N MET A 160 -12.85 -12.67 7.62
CA MET A 160 -12.04 -12.81 8.84
C MET A 160 -12.90 -13.12 10.06
N GLU A 161 -14.07 -12.52 10.16
CA GLU A 161 -15.03 -12.77 11.25
C GLU A 161 -15.47 -14.24 11.27
N ASP A 162 -15.76 -14.83 10.10
CA ASP A 162 -16.15 -16.22 9.96
C ASP A 162 -14.99 -17.18 10.30
N PHE A 163 -13.77 -16.79 9.98
CA PHE A 163 -12.60 -17.57 10.34
C PHE A 163 -12.33 -17.55 11.84
N LEU A 164 -12.35 -16.36 12.46
CA LEU A 164 -12.09 -16.20 13.89
C LEU A 164 -13.18 -16.88 14.74
N SER A 165 -14.44 -16.85 14.30
CA SER A 165 -15.55 -17.54 15.00
C SER A 165 -15.38 -19.07 15.09
N ARG A 166 -14.53 -19.68 14.24
CA ARG A 166 -14.15 -21.10 14.33
C ARG A 166 -13.07 -21.35 15.38
N LEU A 167 -12.36 -20.32 15.81
CA LEU A 167 -11.25 -20.40 16.77
C LEU A 167 -11.69 -20.02 18.19
N THR A 168 -12.62 -19.08 18.31
CA THR A 168 -13.15 -18.60 19.58
C THR A 168 -14.64 -18.26 19.48
N SER A 169 -15.37 -18.41 20.58
CA SER A 169 -16.77 -17.96 20.72
C SER A 169 -16.88 -16.57 21.35
N ASN A 170 -15.77 -15.96 21.73
CA ASN A 170 -15.75 -14.64 22.36
C ASN A 170 -15.87 -13.54 21.31
N GLN A 171 -17.08 -12.96 21.17
CA GLN A 171 -17.36 -11.92 20.19
C GLN A 171 -16.52 -10.67 20.42
N SER A 172 -16.29 -10.25 21.67
CA SER A 172 -15.46 -9.07 21.97
C SER A 172 -14.01 -9.25 21.51
N LEU A 173 -13.46 -10.46 21.66
CA LEU A 173 -12.13 -10.78 21.14
C LEU A 173 -12.10 -10.76 19.60
N ILE A 174 -13.15 -11.25 18.95
CA ILE A 174 -13.28 -11.14 17.48
C ILE A 174 -13.32 -9.69 17.07
N ASP A 175 -14.18 -8.88 17.69
CA ASP A 175 -14.40 -7.49 17.34
C ASP A 175 -13.13 -6.65 17.49
N ILE A 176 -12.35 -6.84 18.57
CA ILE A 176 -11.11 -6.09 18.79
C ILE A 176 -10.02 -6.40 17.74
N ILE A 177 -10.00 -7.63 17.22
CA ILE A 177 -9.06 -8.03 16.17
C ILE A 177 -9.54 -7.51 14.80
N THR A 178 -10.86 -7.51 14.55
CA THR A 178 -11.43 -7.20 13.25
C THR A 178 -11.69 -5.71 13.02
N GLN A 179 -11.75 -4.89 14.07
CA GLN A 179 -12.10 -3.45 14.01
C GLN A 179 -11.25 -2.61 13.05
N HIS A 180 -10.05 -3.07 12.68
CA HIS A 180 -9.15 -2.35 11.77
C HIS A 180 -9.53 -2.53 10.28
N PHE A 181 -10.46 -3.43 9.98
CA PHE A 181 -10.78 -3.84 8.62
C PHE A 181 -12.26 -3.66 8.31
N PHE A 182 -12.57 -3.56 7.04
CA PHE A 182 -13.95 -3.58 6.58
C PHE A 182 -14.57 -4.96 6.78
N ARG A 183 -15.89 -4.99 6.95
CA ARG A 183 -16.62 -6.26 7.01
C ARG A 183 -16.33 -7.11 5.78
N GLN A 184 -16.26 -8.41 5.97
CA GLN A 184 -15.94 -9.41 4.94
C GLN A 184 -14.54 -9.28 4.33
N THR A 185 -13.63 -8.55 4.96
CA THR A 185 -12.22 -8.58 4.57
C THR A 185 -11.68 -10.01 4.64
N PRO A 186 -11.04 -10.51 3.56
CA PRO A 186 -10.50 -11.87 3.57
C PRO A 186 -9.46 -12.06 4.68
N THR A 187 -9.51 -13.21 5.35
CA THR A 187 -8.61 -13.56 6.47
C THR A 187 -7.14 -13.43 6.11
N TYR A 188 -6.75 -13.93 4.91
CA TYR A 188 -5.36 -13.84 4.48
C TYR A 188 -4.85 -12.40 4.42
N PHE A 189 -5.69 -11.47 3.97
CA PHE A 189 -5.33 -10.07 3.90
C PHE A 189 -5.24 -9.46 5.30
N ALA A 190 -6.30 -9.61 6.10
CA ALA A 190 -6.39 -8.99 7.41
C ALA A 190 -5.30 -9.47 8.38
N LEU A 191 -5.12 -10.78 8.53
CA LEU A 191 -4.09 -11.32 9.43
C LEU A 191 -2.67 -11.18 8.84
N GLY A 192 -2.52 -11.24 7.52
CA GLY A 192 -1.25 -10.97 6.85
C GLY A 192 -0.83 -9.50 6.92
N TYR A 193 -1.78 -8.60 7.17
CA TYR A 193 -1.53 -7.15 7.23
C TYR A 193 -0.59 -6.73 8.38
N PHE A 194 -0.41 -7.58 9.38
CA PHE A 194 0.61 -7.35 10.40
C PHE A 194 2.03 -7.27 9.82
N HIS A 195 2.32 -7.96 8.71
CA HIS A 195 3.57 -7.75 7.97
C HIS A 195 3.64 -6.33 7.40
N VAL A 196 2.54 -5.85 6.84
CA VAL A 196 2.45 -4.52 6.23
C VAL A 196 2.69 -3.42 7.25
N TYR A 197 2.20 -3.58 8.49
CA TYR A 197 2.46 -2.63 9.58
C TYR A 197 3.95 -2.43 9.87
N MET A 198 4.78 -3.44 9.64
CA MET A 198 6.21 -3.39 9.90
C MET A 198 7.02 -2.76 8.76
N ASP A 199 6.40 -2.51 7.61
CA ASP A 199 7.09 -2.02 6.39
C ASP A 199 6.44 -0.75 5.82
N TYR A 200 5.82 0.05 6.69
CA TYR A 200 5.30 1.35 6.32
C TYR A 200 6.42 2.40 6.24
N PHE A 201 6.28 3.27 5.26
CA PHE A 201 7.10 4.47 5.15
C PHE A 201 6.23 5.70 4.85
N TYR A 202 6.76 6.88 5.16
CA TYR A 202 6.07 8.14 5.00
C TYR A 202 6.97 9.14 4.27
N PRO A 203 6.54 9.72 3.14
CA PRO A 203 7.33 10.69 2.40
C PRO A 203 7.59 11.95 3.22
N LYS A 204 8.80 12.47 3.16
CA LYS A 204 9.13 13.76 3.75
C LYS A 204 8.34 14.85 3.03
N GLY A 205 7.62 15.67 3.78
CA GLY A 205 6.72 16.69 3.23
C GLY A 205 5.30 16.19 2.92
N GLY A 206 4.94 14.99 3.43
CA GLY A 206 3.60 14.43 3.25
C GLY A 206 3.45 13.58 1.99
N THR A 207 2.31 12.88 1.88
CA THR A 207 2.07 12.00 0.72
C THR A 207 1.90 12.78 -0.58
N GLY A 208 1.47 14.04 -0.50
CA GLY A 208 1.39 14.94 -1.65
C GLY A 208 2.72 15.23 -2.31
N SER A 209 3.84 15.16 -1.58
CA SER A 209 5.18 15.40 -2.15
C SER A 209 5.53 14.43 -3.28
N LEU A 210 5.05 13.17 -3.22
CA LEU A 210 5.23 12.21 -4.31
C LEU A 210 4.55 12.65 -5.60
N ASN A 211 3.36 13.26 -5.47
CA ASN A 211 2.65 13.80 -6.61
C ASN A 211 3.40 14.99 -7.22
N ASP A 212 3.97 15.86 -6.38
CA ASP A 212 4.74 17.02 -6.86
C ASP A 212 6.00 16.56 -7.60
N LEU A 213 6.73 15.59 -7.08
CA LEU A 213 7.90 15.00 -7.76
C LEU A 213 7.53 14.37 -9.11
N LEU A 214 6.42 13.65 -9.20
CA LEU A 214 5.94 13.09 -10.47
C LEU A 214 5.49 14.16 -11.45
N ARG A 215 4.86 15.23 -10.97
CA ARG A 215 4.46 16.40 -11.77
C ARG A 215 5.69 17.11 -12.34
N GLU A 216 6.69 17.37 -11.53
CA GLU A 216 7.96 17.96 -11.97
C GLU A 216 8.61 17.09 -13.04
N LYS A 217 8.64 15.78 -12.85
CA LYS A 217 9.20 14.84 -13.82
C LYS A 217 8.48 14.82 -15.16
N ILE A 218 7.16 15.01 -15.17
CA ILE A 218 6.38 15.14 -16.40
C ILE A 218 6.82 16.41 -17.17
N ILE A 219 6.92 17.53 -16.46
CA ILE A 219 7.28 18.83 -17.06
C ILE A 219 8.73 18.80 -17.56
N GLU A 220 9.68 18.33 -16.76
CA GLU A 220 11.08 18.15 -17.16
C GLU A 220 11.25 17.30 -18.41
N SER A 221 10.39 16.31 -18.58
CA SER A 221 10.39 15.41 -19.74
C SER A 221 9.61 15.97 -20.95
N GLY A 222 9.18 17.25 -20.91
CA GLY A 222 8.48 17.91 -22.01
C GLY A 222 6.97 17.61 -22.06
N GLY A 223 6.38 17.05 -21.01
CA GLY A 223 4.93 16.91 -20.90
C GLY A 223 4.26 18.21 -20.45
N GLU A 224 3.01 18.38 -20.82
CA GLU A 224 2.17 19.54 -20.45
C GLU A 224 1.13 19.10 -19.42
N ILE A 225 0.87 19.96 -18.42
CA ILE A 225 -0.17 19.76 -17.41
C ILE A 225 -1.07 20.98 -17.40
N ARG A 226 -2.38 20.78 -17.49
CA ARG A 226 -3.38 21.83 -17.34
C ARG A 226 -4.28 21.51 -16.16
N LEU A 227 -4.34 22.44 -15.24
CA LEU A 227 -5.20 22.45 -14.07
C LEU A 227 -6.52 23.13 -14.42
N ASP A 228 -7.51 23.03 -13.54
CA ASP A 228 -8.85 23.61 -13.72
C ASP A 228 -9.52 23.18 -15.04
N ALA A 229 -9.13 22.00 -15.57
CA ALA A 229 -9.59 21.44 -16.82
C ALA A 229 -10.50 20.22 -16.57
N GLN A 230 -11.73 20.47 -16.19
CA GLN A 230 -12.72 19.41 -15.97
C GLN A 230 -13.22 18.86 -17.31
N ILE A 231 -12.82 17.64 -17.63
CA ILE A 231 -13.24 16.96 -18.84
C ILE A 231 -14.69 16.50 -18.70
N ASN A 232 -15.51 16.86 -19.68
CA ASN A 232 -16.92 16.47 -19.77
C ASN A 232 -17.22 15.58 -20.97
N GLU A 233 -16.35 15.55 -21.99
CA GLU A 233 -16.57 14.73 -23.18
C GLU A 233 -15.26 14.16 -23.72
N VAL A 234 -15.31 12.89 -24.14
CA VAL A 234 -14.21 12.22 -24.87
C VAL A 234 -14.77 11.56 -26.11
N ILE A 235 -14.33 11.97 -27.29
CA ILE A 235 -14.76 11.43 -28.59
C ILE A 235 -13.58 10.74 -29.27
N PRO A 236 -13.37 9.45 -29.05
CA PRO A 236 -12.21 8.71 -29.59
C PRO A 236 -12.16 8.70 -31.13
N SER A 237 -13.32 8.64 -31.80
CA SER A 237 -13.42 8.66 -33.26
C SER A 237 -12.90 9.96 -33.88
N GLU A 238 -13.05 11.07 -33.17
CA GLU A 238 -12.56 12.39 -33.59
C GLU A 238 -11.20 12.72 -32.98
N ARG A 239 -10.67 11.85 -32.10
CA ARG A 239 -9.46 12.11 -31.29
C ARG A 239 -9.54 13.43 -30.55
N ARG A 240 -10.72 13.73 -30.01
CA ARG A 240 -11.04 14.98 -29.34
C ARG A 240 -11.48 14.75 -27.90
N ILE A 241 -11.01 15.65 -27.04
CA ILE A 241 -11.44 15.75 -25.65
C ILE A 241 -11.90 17.19 -25.43
N SER A 242 -13.04 17.40 -24.76
CA SER A 242 -13.57 18.72 -24.44
C SER A 242 -13.71 18.89 -22.92
N ASP A 243 -13.36 20.08 -22.44
CA ASP A 243 -13.58 20.44 -21.05
C ASP A 243 -14.90 21.19 -20.84
N SER A 244 -15.24 21.46 -19.59
CA SER A 244 -16.46 22.18 -19.20
C SER A 244 -16.45 23.67 -19.60
N GLN A 245 -15.31 24.21 -20.01
CA GLN A 245 -15.14 25.58 -20.48
C GLN A 245 -15.23 25.68 -22.01
N GLY A 246 -15.40 24.55 -22.70
CA GLY A 246 -15.52 24.47 -24.16
C GLY A 246 -14.16 24.41 -24.89
N ASN A 247 -13.05 24.23 -24.17
CA ASN A 247 -11.77 24.00 -24.82
C ASN A 247 -11.70 22.59 -25.39
N ASN A 248 -11.05 22.44 -26.55
CA ASN A 248 -10.82 21.16 -27.22
C ASN A 248 -9.32 20.86 -27.22
N TYR A 249 -9.00 19.56 -27.03
CA TYR A 249 -7.64 19.05 -26.95
C TYR A 249 -7.45 17.86 -27.89
#